data_ce2e99da99aa84751b1dec15ffbe6daf
#
_entry.id   ce2e99da99aa84751b1dec15ffbe6daf
#
_cell.length_a   1.000
_cell.length_b   1.000
_cell.length_c   1.000
_cell.angle_alpha   90.00
_cell.angle_beta   90.00
_cell.angle_gamma   90.00
#
_symmetry.space_group_name_H-M   'P 1'
#
loop_
_entity.id
_entity.type
_entity.pdbx_description
1 polymer ?
#
loop_
_entity_poly.entity_id
_entity_poly.type
_entity_poly.pdbx_seq_one_letter_code
_entity_poly.pdbx_strand_id
1 'polypeptide(L)'
;MTLKDLNKEYDKLQKIYGAEELDSIYNGGCTNNPDICFVFMNPTGKNIASLKTWQGPKYPWLGTKNIWKLFYQVDLLREDTFKKILNMKPKDWDYTFSYQLYEELESKKIFITNLGKCTQLDARPLKDEVLNKYLDLLYEEIKLVNPKVIITFGNQVSSLILKKKISVSETRKKYYELTISEKTYHVYPVYYPVGNGIFNIDKAIQDIKWIKDYEL
;
A
#
# COMPACT_ATOMS: atom_id res chain seq x y z
N MET A 1 1.77 15.21 15.43
CA MET A 1 2.36 13.89 15.12
C MET A 1 3.02 13.97 13.73
N THR A 2 4.14 13.32 13.49
CA THR A 2 4.83 13.25 12.19
C THR A 2 4.79 11.82 11.68
N LEU A 3 5.10 11.58 10.37
CA LEU A 3 5.24 10.21 9.86
C LEU A 3 6.30 9.40 10.62
N LYS A 4 7.37 10.05 11.09
CA LYS A 4 8.40 9.40 11.90
C LYS A 4 7.88 8.99 13.29
N ASP A 5 6.95 9.73 13.87
CA ASP A 5 6.33 9.35 15.12
C ASP A 5 5.36 8.18 14.92
N LEU A 6 4.62 8.15 13.82
CA LEU A 6 3.79 7.00 13.44
C LEU A 6 4.61 5.72 13.27
N ASN A 7 5.81 5.80 12.65
CA ASN A 7 6.69 4.65 12.50
C ASN A 7 7.06 4.02 13.84
N LYS A 8 7.28 4.82 14.89
CA LYS A 8 7.55 4.30 16.25
C LYS A 8 6.35 3.52 16.81
N GLU A 9 5.13 3.99 16.55
CA GLU A 9 3.92 3.27 16.98
C GLU A 9 3.75 1.96 16.18
N TYR A 10 4.04 1.98 14.88
CA TYR A 10 4.04 0.77 14.06
C TYR A 10 5.05 -0.28 14.55
N ASP A 11 6.23 0.14 14.98
CA ASP A 11 7.24 -0.76 15.55
C ASP A 11 6.79 -1.39 16.88
N LYS A 12 6.04 -0.66 17.70
CA LYS A 12 5.42 -1.23 18.90
C LYS A 12 4.40 -2.31 18.55
N LEU A 13 3.55 -2.05 17.56
CA LEU A 13 2.55 -3.00 17.10
C LEU A 13 3.15 -4.21 16.37
N GLN A 14 4.28 -4.03 15.67
CA GLN A 14 5.04 -5.14 15.09
C GLN A 14 5.46 -6.15 16.17
N LYS A 15 5.98 -5.68 17.31
CA LYS A 15 6.41 -6.54 18.41
C LYS A 15 5.26 -7.35 19.02
N ILE A 16 4.02 -6.87 18.89
CA ILE A 16 2.84 -7.52 19.46
C ILE A 16 2.18 -8.46 18.45
N TYR A 17 2.08 -8.03 17.19
CA TYR A 17 1.25 -8.69 16.18
C TYR A 17 2.02 -9.22 14.97
N GLY A 18 3.26 -8.79 14.76
CA GLY A 18 4.12 -9.21 13.66
C GLY A 18 4.93 -10.47 13.99
N ALA A 19 5.56 -11.03 12.97
CA ALA A 19 6.55 -12.08 13.16
C ALA A 19 7.80 -11.52 13.88
N GLU A 20 8.30 -12.26 14.85
CA GLU A 20 9.41 -11.82 15.72
C GLU A 20 10.70 -11.52 14.93
N GLU A 21 10.97 -12.31 13.89
CA GLU A 21 12.16 -12.20 13.05
C GLU A 21 12.08 -11.09 11.99
N LEU A 22 10.94 -10.42 11.86
CA LEU A 22 10.69 -9.41 10.83
C LEU A 22 10.42 -8.03 11.43
N ASP A 23 10.71 -7.01 10.66
CA ASP A 23 10.44 -5.61 11.00
C ASP A 23 9.15 -5.10 10.36
N SER A 24 8.61 -4.00 10.89
CA SER A 24 7.51 -3.24 10.29
C SER A 24 7.87 -2.77 8.88
N ILE A 25 6.87 -2.70 8.03
CA ILE A 25 6.95 -1.97 6.76
C ILE A 25 6.07 -0.73 6.86
N TYR A 26 6.63 0.43 6.53
CA TYR A 26 5.93 1.70 6.70
C TYR A 26 5.13 2.10 5.46
N ASN A 27 5.56 3.14 4.80
CA ASN A 27 4.98 3.72 3.59
C ASN A 27 6.09 4.15 2.63
N GLY A 28 5.73 4.63 1.45
CA GLY A 28 6.70 5.19 0.51
C GLY A 28 6.05 5.95 -0.64
N GLY A 29 6.87 6.70 -1.35
CA GLY A 29 6.47 7.59 -2.44
C GLY A 29 6.18 9.00 -1.95
N CYS A 30 5.27 9.71 -2.61
CA CYS A 30 4.96 11.12 -2.36
C CYS A 30 4.23 11.31 -1.02
N THR A 31 4.89 11.92 -0.06
CA THR A 31 4.34 12.18 1.29
C THR A 31 3.69 13.55 1.44
N ASN A 32 3.65 14.36 0.38
CA ASN A 32 3.09 15.71 0.40
C ASN A 32 2.08 15.89 -0.73
N ASN A 33 0.79 15.83 -0.39
CA ASN A 33 -0.32 15.98 -1.31
C ASN A 33 -0.22 15.08 -2.55
N PRO A 34 -0.09 13.74 -2.41
CA PRO A 34 -0.11 12.85 -3.56
C PRO A 34 -1.47 12.88 -4.27
N ASP A 35 -1.44 12.56 -5.55
CA ASP A 35 -2.68 12.40 -6.31
C ASP A 35 -3.41 11.12 -5.87
N ILE A 36 -2.68 10.02 -5.65
CA ILE A 36 -3.27 8.75 -5.23
C ILE A 36 -2.55 8.19 -3.99
N CYS A 37 -3.33 7.79 -3.00
CA CYS A 37 -2.91 6.95 -1.89
C CYS A 37 -3.41 5.51 -2.10
N PHE A 38 -2.50 4.56 -2.33
CA PHE A 38 -2.81 3.14 -2.40
C PHE A 38 -2.68 2.49 -1.03
N VAL A 39 -3.77 1.88 -0.53
CA VAL A 39 -3.81 1.20 0.76
C VAL A 39 -4.00 -0.30 0.57
N PHE A 40 -2.97 -1.07 0.91
CA PHE A 40 -2.98 -2.54 0.93
C PHE A 40 -3.29 -3.09 2.33
N MET A 41 -3.32 -4.41 2.48
CA MET A 41 -3.66 -5.05 3.76
C MET A 41 -2.50 -4.97 4.76
N ASN A 42 -1.50 -5.82 4.58
CA ASN A 42 -0.30 -5.89 5.43
C ASN A 42 0.87 -6.50 4.65
N PRO A 43 2.11 -6.22 5.05
CA PRO A 43 3.29 -6.82 4.45
C PRO A 43 3.50 -8.27 4.90
N THR A 44 4.29 -9.00 4.11
CA THR A 44 4.75 -10.35 4.41
C THR A 44 6.26 -10.43 4.31
N GLY A 45 6.85 -11.51 4.82
CA GLY A 45 8.29 -11.77 4.73
C GLY A 45 8.85 -11.87 3.28
N LYS A 46 7.98 -11.83 2.26
CA LYS A 46 8.41 -11.66 0.84
C LYS A 46 8.91 -10.26 0.55
N ASN A 47 8.55 -9.27 1.35
CA ASN A 47 9.13 -7.94 1.26
C ASN A 47 10.49 -7.95 1.94
N ILE A 48 11.57 -7.82 1.16
CA ILE A 48 12.94 -7.85 1.68
C ILE A 48 13.24 -6.75 2.71
N ALA A 49 12.52 -5.63 2.64
CA ALA A 49 12.66 -4.54 3.59
C ALA A 49 12.23 -4.93 5.02
N SER A 50 11.49 -6.02 5.18
CA SER A 50 11.10 -6.54 6.50
C SER A 50 12.23 -7.33 7.18
N LEU A 51 13.25 -7.75 6.45
CA LEU A 51 14.37 -8.48 7.03
C LEU A 51 15.17 -7.57 7.98
N LYS A 52 15.53 -8.09 9.16
CA LYS A 52 16.36 -7.35 10.14
C LYS A 52 17.76 -7.00 9.59
N THR A 53 18.22 -7.73 8.60
CA THR A 53 19.51 -7.46 7.92
C THR A 53 19.41 -6.35 6.86
N TRP A 54 18.20 -5.91 6.50
CA TRP A 54 18.00 -4.87 5.50
C TRP A 54 18.35 -3.49 6.06
N GLN A 55 19.27 -2.79 5.40
CA GLN A 55 19.75 -1.46 5.80
C GLN A 55 19.14 -0.31 5.00
N GLY A 56 18.22 -0.61 4.11
CA GLY A 56 17.54 0.38 3.25
C GLY A 56 16.21 0.87 3.82
N PRO A 57 15.43 1.60 3.01
CA PRO A 57 14.13 2.09 3.42
C PRO A 57 13.13 0.96 3.67
N LYS A 58 12.25 1.14 4.65
CA LYS A 58 11.19 0.18 5.00
C LYS A 58 9.94 0.36 4.11
N TYR A 59 10.13 0.41 2.79
CA TYR A 59 9.07 0.62 1.82
C TYR A 59 8.28 -0.66 1.52
N PRO A 60 6.97 -0.54 1.18
CA PRO A 60 6.17 -1.68 0.72
C PRO A 60 6.74 -2.33 -0.55
N TRP A 61 6.48 -3.61 -0.74
CA TRP A 61 6.67 -4.37 -1.97
C TRP A 61 8.11 -4.55 -2.50
N LEU A 62 9.15 -4.15 -1.77
CA LEU A 62 10.54 -4.39 -2.17
C LEU A 62 10.83 -5.90 -2.22
N GLY A 63 11.54 -6.33 -3.27
CA GLY A 63 11.84 -7.76 -3.51
C GLY A 63 10.72 -8.54 -4.21
N THR A 64 9.56 -7.91 -4.49
CA THR A 64 8.43 -8.54 -5.17
C THR A 64 8.32 -8.12 -6.63
N LYS A 65 7.51 -8.83 -7.45
CA LYS A 65 7.34 -8.52 -8.88
C LYS A 65 5.90 -8.19 -9.27
N ASN A 66 4.94 -8.95 -8.76
CA ASN A 66 3.56 -8.93 -9.28
C ASN A 66 2.86 -7.58 -9.14
N ILE A 67 3.09 -6.88 -8.04
CA ILE A 67 2.47 -5.57 -7.85
C ILE A 67 2.99 -4.52 -8.84
N TRP A 68 4.27 -4.61 -9.21
CA TRP A 68 4.88 -3.66 -10.14
C TRP A 68 4.35 -3.81 -11.56
N LYS A 69 3.83 -5.01 -11.92
CA LYS A 69 3.07 -5.20 -13.16
C LYS A 69 1.79 -4.34 -13.17
N LEU A 70 1.07 -4.27 -12.03
CA LEU A 70 -0.10 -3.38 -11.92
C LEU A 70 0.32 -1.93 -12.15
N PHE A 71 1.33 -1.43 -11.43
CA PHE A 71 1.78 -0.04 -11.54
C PHE A 71 2.26 0.30 -12.95
N TYR A 72 2.97 -0.61 -13.62
CA TYR A 72 3.36 -0.44 -15.02
C TYR A 72 2.14 -0.35 -15.95
N GLN A 73 1.17 -1.24 -15.81
CA GLN A 73 -0.01 -1.29 -16.68
C GLN A 73 -0.99 -0.13 -16.48
N VAL A 74 -0.89 0.59 -15.37
CA VAL A 74 -1.68 1.82 -15.12
C VAL A 74 -0.84 3.10 -15.30
N ASP A 75 0.30 3.01 -15.98
CA ASP A 75 1.21 4.11 -16.34
C ASP A 75 1.83 4.86 -15.15
N LEU A 76 1.98 4.16 -14.02
CA LEU A 76 2.60 4.68 -12.80
C LEU A 76 4.06 4.23 -12.60
N LEU A 77 4.59 3.43 -13.52
CA LEU A 77 5.96 2.94 -13.51
C LEU A 77 6.51 2.93 -14.94
N ARG A 78 7.75 3.37 -15.13
CA ARG A 78 8.42 3.35 -16.45
C ARG A 78 8.72 1.94 -16.88
N GLU A 79 8.80 1.75 -18.20
CA GLU A 79 9.08 0.44 -18.81
C GLU A 79 10.46 -0.10 -18.44
N ASP A 80 11.49 0.76 -18.42
CA ASP A 80 12.87 0.39 -18.06
C ASP A 80 12.96 -0.09 -16.60
N THR A 81 12.32 0.63 -15.68
CA THR A 81 12.23 0.25 -14.27
C THR A 81 11.49 -1.08 -14.11
N PHE A 82 10.37 -1.26 -14.81
CA PHE A 82 9.61 -2.51 -14.77
C PHE A 82 10.41 -3.70 -15.34
N LYS A 83 11.08 -3.54 -16.48
CA LYS A 83 11.95 -4.58 -17.05
C LYS A 83 13.09 -4.95 -16.11
N LYS A 84 13.69 -3.97 -15.43
CA LYS A 84 14.72 -4.22 -14.42
C LYS A 84 14.17 -5.09 -13.28
N ILE A 85 13.01 -4.74 -12.73
CA ILE A 85 12.35 -5.51 -11.66
C ILE A 85 12.07 -6.96 -12.09
N LEU A 86 11.60 -7.18 -13.32
CA LEU A 86 11.31 -8.53 -13.81
C LEU A 86 12.56 -9.44 -13.84
N ASN A 87 13.72 -8.87 -14.11
CA ASN A 87 14.98 -9.59 -14.19
C ASN A 87 15.67 -9.77 -12.82
N MET A 88 15.31 -8.99 -11.80
CA MET A 88 15.91 -9.07 -10.47
C MET A 88 15.38 -10.27 -9.67
N LYS A 89 16.26 -10.89 -8.90
CA LYS A 89 15.92 -11.80 -7.80
C LYS A 89 15.82 -10.99 -6.50
N PRO A 90 15.16 -11.48 -5.43
CA PRO A 90 15.09 -10.74 -4.17
C PRO A 90 16.46 -10.27 -3.63
N LYS A 91 17.51 -11.07 -3.79
CA LYS A 91 18.88 -10.75 -3.37
C LYS A 91 19.56 -9.64 -4.17
N ASP A 92 19.04 -9.32 -5.37
CA ASP A 92 19.62 -8.32 -6.27
C ASP A 92 19.08 -6.91 -5.97
N TRP A 93 18.09 -6.83 -5.08
CA TRP A 93 17.57 -5.56 -4.63
C TRP A 93 18.51 -4.91 -3.61
N ASP A 94 18.84 -3.67 -3.83
CA ASP A 94 19.62 -2.85 -2.91
C ASP A 94 18.87 -1.58 -2.51
N TYR A 95 19.43 -0.85 -1.56
CA TYR A 95 18.82 0.38 -1.07
C TYR A 95 18.82 1.49 -2.14
N THR A 96 19.83 1.56 -3.01
CA THR A 96 19.92 2.56 -4.07
C THR A 96 18.78 2.41 -5.06
N PHE A 97 18.57 1.20 -5.57
CA PHE A 97 17.46 0.92 -6.47
C PHE A 97 16.11 1.13 -5.78
N SER A 98 16.00 0.78 -4.50
CA SER A 98 14.78 0.97 -3.73
C SER A 98 14.41 2.45 -3.58
N TYR A 99 15.39 3.33 -3.36
CA TYR A 99 15.16 4.78 -3.37
C TYR A 99 14.75 5.27 -4.75
N GLN A 100 15.48 4.92 -5.81
CA GLN A 100 15.18 5.32 -7.20
C GLN A 100 13.74 4.93 -7.62
N LEU A 101 13.32 3.71 -7.25
CA LEU A 101 11.97 3.23 -7.54
C LEU A 101 10.91 4.09 -6.84
N TYR A 102 11.14 4.45 -5.58
CA TYR A 102 10.18 5.24 -4.81
C TYR A 102 10.24 6.74 -5.13
N GLU A 103 11.37 7.28 -5.58
CA GLU A 103 11.50 8.60 -6.19
C GLU A 103 10.70 8.69 -7.51
N GLU A 104 10.68 7.60 -8.30
CA GLU A 104 9.83 7.54 -9.49
C GLU A 104 8.33 7.62 -9.13
N LEU A 105 7.89 6.89 -8.10
CA LEU A 105 6.51 6.97 -7.60
C LEU A 105 6.20 8.36 -7.02
N GLU A 106 7.14 8.97 -6.32
CA GLU A 106 7.01 10.34 -5.80
C GLU A 106 6.82 11.34 -6.93
N SER A 107 7.61 11.23 -8.02
CA SER A 107 7.49 12.08 -9.21
C SER A 107 6.13 11.94 -9.91
N LYS A 108 5.48 10.79 -9.75
CA LYS A 108 4.12 10.50 -10.23
C LYS A 108 3.05 10.85 -9.19
N LYS A 109 3.42 11.48 -8.07
CA LYS A 109 2.54 11.83 -6.95
C LYS A 109 1.75 10.64 -6.40
N ILE A 110 2.43 9.49 -6.25
CA ILE A 110 1.87 8.27 -5.71
C ILE A 110 2.41 8.01 -4.31
N PHE A 111 1.50 7.71 -3.38
CA PHE A 111 1.80 7.24 -2.05
C PHE A 111 1.32 5.81 -1.87
N ILE A 112 2.16 4.94 -1.33
CA ILE A 112 1.83 3.54 -1.07
C ILE A 112 1.94 3.25 0.42
N THR A 113 0.91 2.64 0.97
CA THR A 113 0.88 2.23 2.36
C THR A 113 0.09 0.92 2.56
N ASN A 114 0.09 0.41 3.79
CA ASN A 114 -0.73 -0.72 4.20
C ASN A 114 -1.64 -0.28 5.36
N LEU A 115 -2.80 -0.92 5.53
CA LEU A 115 -3.61 -0.74 6.73
C LEU A 115 -2.86 -1.27 7.95
N GLY A 116 -2.45 -2.55 7.95
CA GLY A 116 -1.55 -3.11 8.96
C GLY A 116 -0.09 -2.95 8.53
N LYS A 117 0.77 -2.48 9.44
CA LYS A 117 2.22 -2.35 9.16
C LYS A 117 3.02 -3.56 9.67
N CYS A 118 2.39 -4.43 10.47
CA CYS A 118 3.07 -5.60 10.98
C CYS A 118 3.27 -6.65 9.88
N THR A 119 4.51 -7.08 9.74
CA THR A 119 4.91 -8.07 8.76
C THR A 119 4.64 -9.48 9.29
N GLN A 120 3.97 -10.29 8.48
CA GLN A 120 3.71 -11.69 8.74
C GLN A 120 4.65 -12.58 7.93
N LEU A 121 4.89 -13.81 8.40
CA LEU A 121 5.72 -14.77 7.67
C LEU A 121 5.12 -15.13 6.31
N ASP A 122 3.82 -15.27 6.25
CA ASP A 122 3.06 -15.67 5.08
C ASP A 122 1.91 -14.72 4.75
N ALA A 123 1.16 -15.06 3.70
CA ALA A 123 0.08 -14.22 3.17
C ALA A 123 -1.30 -14.54 3.79
N ARG A 124 -1.36 -15.16 4.97
CA ARG A 124 -2.64 -15.36 5.66
C ARG A 124 -3.22 -14.00 6.06
N PRO A 125 -4.52 -13.76 5.81
CA PRO A 125 -5.15 -12.52 6.22
C PRO A 125 -5.04 -12.30 7.74
N LEU A 126 -4.70 -11.09 8.13
CA LEU A 126 -4.81 -10.68 9.53
C LEU A 126 -6.29 -10.58 9.94
N LYS A 127 -6.56 -10.89 11.20
CA LYS A 127 -7.90 -10.69 11.76
C LYS A 127 -8.24 -9.19 11.83
N ASP A 128 -9.51 -8.88 11.69
CA ASP A 128 -10.02 -7.50 11.78
C ASP A 128 -9.63 -6.82 13.10
N GLU A 129 -9.60 -7.57 14.21
CA GLU A 129 -9.19 -7.06 15.53
C GLU A 129 -7.77 -6.50 15.52
N VAL A 130 -6.84 -7.15 14.79
CA VAL A 130 -5.46 -6.68 14.64
C VAL A 130 -5.41 -5.47 13.73
N LEU A 131 -6.08 -5.51 12.57
CA LEU A 131 -6.11 -4.40 11.62
C LEU A 131 -6.74 -3.15 12.22
N ASN A 132 -7.76 -3.29 13.06
CA ASN A 132 -8.39 -2.18 13.77
C ASN A 132 -7.43 -1.43 14.72
N LYS A 133 -6.35 -2.09 15.22
CA LYS A 133 -5.33 -1.39 16.03
C LYS A 133 -4.50 -0.38 15.23
N TYR A 134 -4.50 -0.51 13.89
CA TYR A 134 -3.80 0.39 12.99
C TYR A 134 -4.70 1.48 12.41
N LEU A 135 -6.02 1.38 12.55
CA LEU A 135 -6.95 2.20 11.79
C LEU A 135 -6.82 3.70 12.11
N ASP A 136 -6.74 4.05 13.39
CA ASP A 136 -6.57 5.45 13.81
C ASP A 136 -5.19 6.01 13.38
N LEU A 137 -4.15 5.17 13.44
CA LEU A 137 -2.81 5.55 12.96
C LEU A 137 -2.79 5.75 11.43
N LEU A 138 -3.53 4.93 10.68
CA LEU A 138 -3.70 5.10 9.24
C LEU A 138 -4.46 6.40 8.92
N TYR A 139 -5.48 6.75 9.68
CA TYR A 139 -6.19 8.02 9.48
C TYR A 139 -5.27 9.22 9.74
N GLU A 140 -4.43 9.18 10.78
CA GLU A 140 -3.40 10.21 10.99
C GLU A 140 -2.36 10.23 9.87
N GLU A 141 -1.95 9.07 9.34
CA GLU A 141 -1.05 8.98 8.19
C GLU A 141 -1.68 9.64 6.95
N ILE A 142 -2.94 9.32 6.63
CA ILE A 142 -3.69 9.91 5.50
C ILE A 142 -3.83 11.43 5.68
N LYS A 143 -4.13 11.89 6.88
CA LYS A 143 -4.25 13.32 7.19
C LYS A 143 -2.91 14.06 6.98
N LEU A 144 -1.79 13.49 7.42
CA LEU A 144 -0.46 14.06 7.25
C LEU A 144 -0.05 14.13 5.78
N VAL A 145 -0.33 13.08 5.03
CA VAL A 145 0.04 12.96 3.62
C VAL A 145 -0.91 13.74 2.70
N ASN A 146 -2.18 13.83 3.09
CA ASN A 146 -3.23 14.63 2.44
C ASN A 146 -3.45 14.31 0.95
N PRO A 147 -3.76 13.05 0.56
CA PRO A 147 -3.97 12.66 -0.83
C PRO A 147 -5.22 13.31 -1.43
N LYS A 148 -5.30 13.34 -2.80
CA LYS A 148 -6.54 13.69 -3.50
C LYS A 148 -7.55 12.57 -3.39
N VAL A 149 -7.15 11.34 -3.77
CA VAL A 149 -8.00 10.15 -3.70
C VAL A 149 -7.30 9.00 -2.97
N ILE A 150 -8.11 8.08 -2.44
CA ILE A 150 -7.63 6.88 -1.76
C ILE A 150 -8.15 5.65 -2.52
N ILE A 151 -7.26 4.73 -2.86
CA ILE A 151 -7.61 3.43 -3.44
C ILE A 151 -7.31 2.34 -2.42
N THR A 152 -8.33 1.59 -2.03
CA THR A 152 -8.21 0.49 -1.06
C THR A 152 -8.34 -0.86 -1.77
N PHE A 153 -7.49 -1.82 -1.42
CA PHE A 153 -7.46 -3.12 -2.08
C PHE A 153 -8.14 -4.22 -1.28
N GLY A 154 -9.20 -4.77 -1.86
CA GLY A 154 -9.95 -5.91 -1.33
C GLY A 154 -11.04 -5.54 -0.33
N ASN A 155 -11.96 -6.49 -0.09
CA ASN A 155 -13.16 -6.28 0.73
C ASN A 155 -12.82 -5.93 2.17
N GLN A 156 -11.85 -6.62 2.78
CA GLN A 156 -11.50 -6.45 4.20
C GLN A 156 -10.93 -5.05 4.46
N VAL A 157 -9.91 -4.62 3.70
CA VAL A 157 -9.30 -3.29 3.86
C VAL A 157 -10.33 -2.19 3.64
N SER A 158 -11.11 -2.30 2.56
CA SER A 158 -12.14 -1.32 2.23
C SER A 158 -13.22 -1.23 3.31
N SER A 159 -13.67 -2.39 3.83
CA SER A 159 -14.71 -2.44 4.86
C SER A 159 -14.26 -1.83 6.17
N LEU A 160 -13.02 -2.09 6.59
CA LEU A 160 -12.47 -1.55 7.83
C LEU A 160 -12.26 -0.05 7.75
N ILE A 161 -11.65 0.44 6.66
CA ILE A 161 -11.40 1.87 6.46
C ILE A 161 -12.71 2.66 6.36
N LEU A 162 -13.72 2.11 5.69
CA LEU A 162 -15.02 2.77 5.51
C LEU A 162 -16.01 2.48 6.66
N LYS A 163 -15.64 1.65 7.62
CA LYS A 163 -16.49 1.23 8.76
C LYS A 163 -17.87 0.72 8.31
N LYS A 164 -17.91 0.03 7.16
CA LYS A 164 -19.12 -0.58 6.60
C LYS A 164 -18.75 -1.78 5.72
N LYS A 165 -19.67 -2.74 5.58
CA LYS A 165 -19.46 -3.91 4.72
C LYS A 165 -19.34 -3.47 3.25
N ILE A 166 -18.20 -3.78 2.63
CA ILE A 166 -17.92 -3.53 1.21
C ILE A 166 -17.75 -4.86 0.47
N SER A 167 -18.39 -4.96 -0.68
CA SER A 167 -18.17 -5.99 -1.69
C SER A 167 -17.59 -5.30 -2.92
N VAL A 168 -16.30 -5.50 -3.20
CA VAL A 168 -15.63 -4.84 -4.33
C VAL A 168 -16.29 -5.19 -5.66
N SER A 169 -16.84 -6.42 -5.82
CA SER A 169 -17.55 -6.82 -7.03
C SER A 169 -18.81 -5.98 -7.32
N GLU A 170 -19.43 -5.42 -6.29
CA GLU A 170 -20.66 -4.62 -6.39
C GLU A 170 -20.40 -3.11 -6.44
N THR A 171 -19.15 -2.71 -6.14
CA THR A 171 -18.78 -1.30 -5.94
C THR A 171 -17.73 -0.79 -6.92
N ARG A 172 -17.47 -1.53 -7.98
CA ARG A 172 -16.50 -1.14 -9.01
C ARG A 172 -16.83 0.24 -9.59
N LYS A 173 -15.79 1.07 -9.75
CA LYS A 173 -15.92 2.43 -10.31
C LYS A 173 -16.90 3.32 -9.55
N LYS A 174 -17.03 3.07 -8.23
CA LYS A 174 -17.80 3.90 -7.31
C LYS A 174 -16.92 4.28 -6.14
N TYR A 175 -17.05 5.50 -5.66
CA TYR A 175 -16.37 5.92 -4.45
C TYR A 175 -17.33 5.95 -3.25
N TYR A 176 -16.71 5.99 -2.10
CA TYR A 176 -17.33 6.30 -0.83
C TYR A 176 -16.62 7.47 -0.20
N GLU A 177 -17.37 8.30 0.50
CA GLU A 177 -16.80 9.40 1.25
C GLU A 177 -16.27 8.91 2.60
N LEU A 178 -15.04 9.34 2.92
CA LEU A 178 -14.41 9.14 4.21
C LEU A 178 -13.97 10.48 4.77
N THR A 179 -14.61 10.91 5.86
CA THR A 179 -14.22 12.15 6.55
C THR A 179 -13.20 11.83 7.63
N ILE A 180 -12.02 12.44 7.52
CA ILE A 180 -10.96 12.39 8.54
C ILE A 180 -10.73 13.82 9.01
N SER A 181 -10.99 14.08 10.28
CA SER A 181 -11.02 15.44 10.84
C SER A 181 -12.00 16.33 10.05
N GLU A 182 -11.51 17.36 9.39
CA GLU A 182 -12.32 18.35 8.64
C GLU A 182 -12.33 18.10 7.11
N LYS A 183 -11.60 17.08 6.62
CA LYS A 183 -11.50 16.79 5.19
C LYS A 183 -12.20 15.50 4.81
N THR A 184 -12.96 15.54 3.73
CA THR A 184 -13.59 14.38 3.11
C THR A 184 -12.76 13.92 1.91
N TYR A 185 -12.50 12.62 1.85
CA TYR A 185 -11.75 11.94 0.80
C TYR A 185 -12.66 11.01 0.01
N HIS A 186 -12.46 10.91 -1.30
CA HIS A 186 -13.04 9.84 -2.10
C HIS A 186 -12.21 8.56 -1.93
N VAL A 187 -12.86 7.49 -1.51
CA VAL A 187 -12.26 6.16 -1.32
C VAL A 187 -12.83 5.19 -2.33
N TYR A 188 -11.97 4.59 -3.14
CA TYR A 188 -12.32 3.64 -4.18
C TYR A 188 -11.91 2.22 -3.78
N PRO A 189 -12.88 1.32 -3.48
CA PRO A 189 -12.61 -0.11 -3.31
C PRO A 189 -12.24 -0.75 -4.64
N VAL A 190 -11.08 -1.39 -4.72
CA VAL A 190 -10.56 -2.07 -5.91
C VAL A 190 -10.19 -3.51 -5.56
N TYR A 191 -10.26 -4.42 -6.55
CA TYR A 191 -9.84 -5.80 -6.35
C TYR A 191 -8.38 -5.90 -5.89
N TYR A 192 -8.11 -6.82 -4.96
CA TYR A 192 -6.75 -7.12 -4.54
C TYR A 192 -5.98 -7.78 -5.71
N PRO A 193 -4.86 -7.21 -6.18
CA PRO A 193 -4.28 -7.58 -7.47
C PRO A 193 -3.16 -8.62 -7.40
N VAL A 194 -2.82 -9.13 -6.21
CA VAL A 194 -1.67 -10.04 -6.00
C VAL A 194 -2.05 -11.23 -5.13
N GLY A 195 -1.16 -12.24 -5.05
CA GLY A 195 -1.43 -13.46 -4.32
C GLY A 195 -2.69 -14.16 -4.85
N ASN A 196 -3.60 -14.53 -3.97
CA ASN A 196 -4.88 -15.15 -4.36
C ASN A 196 -5.78 -14.22 -5.19
N GLY A 197 -5.50 -12.92 -5.19
CA GLY A 197 -6.21 -11.92 -5.97
C GLY A 197 -5.71 -11.73 -7.41
N ILE A 198 -4.65 -12.43 -7.83
CA ILE A 198 -4.01 -12.25 -9.15
C ILE A 198 -4.99 -12.44 -10.32
N PHE A 199 -5.98 -13.30 -10.18
CA PHE A 199 -7.02 -13.52 -11.20
C PHE A 199 -7.91 -12.29 -11.44
N ASN A 200 -7.87 -11.30 -10.57
CA ASN A 200 -8.62 -10.06 -10.69
C ASN A 200 -7.74 -8.86 -11.07
N ILE A 201 -6.49 -9.08 -11.42
CA ILE A 201 -5.55 -7.98 -11.75
C ILE A 201 -6.07 -7.11 -12.90
N ASP A 202 -6.65 -7.70 -13.94
CA ASP A 202 -7.19 -6.95 -15.08
C ASP A 202 -8.37 -6.06 -14.69
N LYS A 203 -9.20 -6.51 -13.74
CA LYS A 203 -10.28 -5.69 -13.19
C LYS A 203 -9.73 -4.53 -12.36
N ALA A 204 -8.69 -4.77 -11.56
CA ALA A 204 -8.02 -3.72 -10.80
C ALA A 204 -7.39 -2.67 -11.72
N ILE A 205 -6.72 -3.10 -12.81
CA ILE A 205 -6.15 -2.20 -13.82
C ILE A 205 -7.23 -1.32 -14.46
N GLN A 206 -8.34 -1.92 -14.90
CA GLN A 206 -9.47 -1.20 -15.50
C GLN A 206 -10.05 -0.16 -14.53
N ASP A 207 -10.22 -0.54 -13.25
CA ASP A 207 -10.77 0.35 -12.25
C ASP A 207 -9.83 1.51 -11.93
N ILE A 208 -8.52 1.25 -11.77
CA ILE A 208 -7.52 2.30 -11.50
C ILE A 208 -7.38 3.26 -12.68
N LYS A 209 -7.37 2.77 -13.93
CA LYS A 209 -7.35 3.64 -15.11
C LYS A 209 -8.57 4.56 -15.12
N TRP A 210 -9.76 3.99 -14.90
CA TRP A 210 -10.99 4.77 -14.83
C TRP A 210 -10.96 5.82 -13.70
N ILE A 211 -10.45 5.47 -12.50
CA ILE A 211 -10.31 6.41 -11.38
C ILE A 211 -9.37 7.56 -11.74
N LYS A 212 -8.23 7.25 -12.39
CA LYS A 212 -7.30 8.28 -12.86
C LYS A 212 -7.96 9.26 -13.84
N ASP A 213 -8.70 8.74 -14.81
CA ASP A 213 -9.37 9.56 -15.81
C ASP A 213 -10.51 10.41 -15.22
N TYR A 214 -11.13 9.95 -14.12
CA TYR A 214 -12.26 10.61 -13.49
C TYR A 214 -11.85 11.67 -12.45
N GLU A 215 -10.76 11.43 -11.70
CA GLU A 215 -10.37 12.23 -10.52
C GLU A 215 -9.15 13.14 -10.76
N LEU A 216 -8.29 12.83 -11.74
CA LEU A 216 -7.01 13.50 -11.95
C LEU A 216 -6.95 14.29 -13.24
#